data_325aa9f8272d96699a765c3308fc6d14
#
_entry.id   325aa9f8272d96699a765c3308fc6d14
#
_cell.length_a   1.000
_cell.length_b   1.000
_cell.length_c   1.000
_cell.angle_alpha   90.00
_cell.angle_beta   90.00
_cell.angle_gamma   90.00
#
_symmetry.space_group_name_H-M   'P 1'
#
loop_
_entity.id
_entity.type
_entity.pdbx_description
1 polymer ?
#
loop_
_entity_poly.entity_id
_entity_poly.type
_entity_poly.pdbx_seq_one_letter_code
_entity_poly.pdbx_strand_id
1 'polypeptide(L)'
;MSNEARISLVARVAQLPTAQGMAPSANPPISILALAAASYGLRPSEDATVPTGFDPVAVALFEAIVEGAYLVASADGVFDEGERRTFERVVVAACGGQVPQDRIQALVSDLADQLREDGADQRIAAVAKAVSKKEHAQEVLRIAALLAAATNDVSEIERDVLLKLALGCGLEEKDVDLALAEVRKTLQALHGRAPT
;
A
#
# COMPACT_ATOMS: atom_id res chain seq x y z
N MET A 1 5.85 10.87 -19.44
CA MET A 1 6.65 10.79 -18.18
C MET A 1 7.41 9.49 -18.20
N SER A 2 8.67 9.46 -17.77
CA SER A 2 9.42 8.20 -17.66
C SER A 2 8.85 7.35 -16.51
N ASN A 3 9.02 6.02 -16.58
CA ASN A 3 8.58 5.11 -15.52
C ASN A 3 9.22 5.47 -14.16
N GLU A 4 10.49 5.86 -14.14
CA GLU A 4 11.20 6.32 -12.94
C GLU A 4 10.58 7.56 -12.29
N ALA A 5 10.20 8.54 -13.10
CA ALA A 5 9.54 9.75 -12.59
C ALA A 5 8.18 9.42 -11.97
N ARG A 6 7.45 8.45 -12.55
CA ARG A 6 6.17 7.97 -12.03
C ARG A 6 6.36 7.24 -10.70
N ILE A 7 7.30 6.31 -10.61
CA ILE A 7 7.63 5.59 -9.35
C ILE A 7 7.99 6.59 -8.25
N SER A 8 8.87 7.55 -8.54
CA SER A 8 9.26 8.58 -7.57
C SER A 8 8.08 9.43 -7.10
N LEU A 9 7.17 9.77 -8.01
CA LEU A 9 5.96 10.54 -7.69
C LEU A 9 5.04 9.74 -6.76
N VAL A 10 4.75 8.49 -7.11
CA VAL A 10 3.89 7.60 -6.32
C VAL A 10 4.48 7.37 -4.93
N ALA A 11 5.79 7.10 -4.84
CA ALA A 11 6.48 6.93 -3.57
C ALA A 11 6.36 8.18 -2.67
N ARG A 12 6.50 9.38 -3.23
CA ARG A 12 6.31 10.64 -2.49
C ARG A 12 4.89 10.79 -1.97
N VAL A 13 3.88 10.44 -2.78
CA VAL A 13 2.47 10.49 -2.36
C VAL A 13 2.19 9.46 -1.26
N ALA A 14 2.75 8.26 -1.36
CA ALA A 14 2.60 7.22 -0.34
C ALA A 14 3.14 7.64 1.04
N GLN A 15 4.19 8.44 1.06
CA GLN A 15 4.79 8.95 2.29
C GLN A 15 4.03 10.13 2.91
N LEU A 16 3.09 10.74 2.19
CA LEU A 16 2.26 11.81 2.76
C LEU A 16 1.29 11.22 3.79
N PRO A 17 1.06 11.93 4.90
CA PRO A 17 0.04 11.50 5.86
C PRO A 17 -1.35 11.58 5.22
N THR A 18 -2.24 10.68 5.64
CA THR A 18 -3.64 10.72 5.24
C THR A 18 -4.29 12.00 5.75
N ALA A 19 -4.90 12.78 4.86
CA ALA A 19 -5.46 14.09 5.20
C ALA A 19 -6.70 14.03 6.12
N GLN A 20 -7.28 12.85 6.31
CA GLN A 20 -8.51 12.68 7.07
C GLN A 20 -8.25 12.63 8.58
N GLY A 21 -8.77 13.63 9.29
CA GLY A 21 -8.90 13.60 10.75
C GLY A 21 -7.77 14.24 11.56
N MET A 22 -6.89 15.01 10.95
CA MET A 22 -5.78 15.61 11.68
C MET A 22 -6.11 16.95 12.29
N ALA A 23 -6.06 16.99 13.64
CA ALA A 23 -5.89 18.23 14.37
C ALA A 23 -4.50 18.83 14.09
N PRO A 24 -4.34 20.16 14.06
CA PRO A 24 -3.05 20.78 13.87
C PRO A 24 -2.10 20.36 15.01
N SER A 25 -1.07 19.58 14.65
CA SER A 25 -0.04 19.11 15.57
C SER A 25 1.26 19.85 15.31
N ALA A 26 2.05 20.10 16.37
CA ALA A 26 3.35 20.78 16.27
C ALA A 26 4.43 19.96 15.52
N ASN A 27 4.23 18.65 15.37
CA ASN A 27 5.09 17.76 14.58
C ASN A 27 4.43 17.39 13.25
N PRO A 28 5.17 17.36 12.13
CA PRO A 28 4.62 16.87 10.89
C PRO A 28 4.14 15.40 11.10
N PRO A 29 2.93 15.09 10.68
CA PRO A 29 2.42 13.73 10.85
C PRO A 29 3.22 12.76 10.00
N ILE A 30 3.61 11.65 10.61
CA ILE A 30 4.26 10.53 9.91
C ILE A 30 3.16 9.69 9.28
N SER A 31 3.34 9.23 8.04
CA SER A 31 2.36 8.36 7.41
C SER A 31 2.25 7.01 8.14
N ILE A 32 1.06 6.43 8.14
CA ILE A 32 0.82 5.09 8.74
C ILE A 32 1.70 4.05 8.05
N LEU A 33 1.82 4.13 6.72
CA LEU A 33 2.73 3.28 5.95
C LEU A 33 4.17 3.39 6.44
N ALA A 34 4.69 4.60 6.67
CA ALA A 34 6.08 4.79 7.10
C ALA A 34 6.34 4.19 8.48
N LEU A 35 5.40 4.33 9.43
CA LEU A 35 5.50 3.70 10.75
C LEU A 35 5.45 2.18 10.66
N ALA A 36 4.55 1.64 9.85
CA ALA A 36 4.41 0.22 9.62
C ALA A 36 5.66 -0.38 8.94
N ALA A 37 6.20 0.32 7.93
CA ALA A 37 7.43 -0.07 7.24
C ALA A 37 8.65 -0.09 8.17
N ALA A 38 8.77 0.90 9.07
CA ALA A 38 9.84 0.93 10.06
C ALA A 38 9.82 -0.31 10.95
N SER A 39 8.65 -0.69 11.46
CA SER A 39 8.50 -1.90 12.28
C SER A 39 8.77 -3.17 11.49
N TYR A 40 8.30 -3.25 10.23
CA TYR A 40 8.58 -4.40 9.36
C TYR A 40 10.08 -4.54 9.06
N GLY A 41 10.77 -3.44 8.81
CA GLY A 41 12.22 -3.44 8.60
C GLY A 41 13.03 -3.92 9.80
N LEU A 42 12.47 -3.78 11.02
CA LEU A 42 13.07 -4.28 12.27
C LEU A 42 12.72 -5.74 12.58
N ARG A 43 11.91 -6.43 11.75
CA ARG A 43 11.54 -7.82 11.97
C ARG A 43 12.79 -8.68 12.15
N PRO A 44 12.94 -9.40 13.27
CA PRO A 44 14.11 -10.23 13.51
C PRO A 44 14.20 -11.36 12.49
N SER A 45 15.42 -11.77 12.13
CA SER A 45 15.67 -13.06 11.49
C SER A 45 15.40 -14.18 12.50
N GLU A 46 15.13 -15.39 12.02
CA GLU A 46 14.66 -16.54 12.86
C GLU A 46 15.52 -16.81 14.13
N ASP A 47 16.80 -16.43 14.10
CA ASP A 47 17.75 -16.66 15.21
C ASP A 47 18.06 -15.40 16.05
N ALA A 48 17.39 -14.28 15.81
CA ALA A 48 17.71 -13.03 16.49
C ALA A 48 16.72 -12.70 17.62
N THR A 49 17.24 -12.11 18.70
CA THR A 49 16.39 -11.53 19.75
C THR A 49 15.54 -10.41 19.20
N VAL A 50 14.28 -10.32 19.65
CA VAL A 50 13.35 -9.27 19.23
C VAL A 50 13.95 -7.89 19.53
N PRO A 51 14.16 -7.01 18.53
CA PRO A 51 14.72 -5.68 18.76
C PRO A 51 13.83 -4.82 19.64
N THR A 52 14.45 -3.92 20.39
CA THR A 52 13.70 -2.88 21.11
C THR A 52 12.92 -2.01 20.10
N GLY A 53 11.62 -1.87 20.30
CA GLY A 53 10.76 -1.10 19.40
C GLY A 53 10.07 -1.91 18.29
N PHE A 54 10.28 -3.24 18.25
CA PHE A 54 9.51 -4.11 17.36
C PHE A 54 8.02 -4.13 17.77
N ASP A 55 7.15 -3.80 16.82
CA ASP A 55 5.69 -3.83 17.02
C ASP A 55 5.05 -4.81 16.03
N PRO A 56 4.62 -6.00 16.50
CA PRO A 56 4.01 -7.01 15.64
C PRO A 56 2.70 -6.55 15.00
N VAL A 57 1.96 -5.62 15.63
CA VAL A 57 0.73 -5.07 15.06
C VAL A 57 1.05 -4.17 13.88
N ALA A 58 2.10 -3.36 13.99
CA ALA A 58 2.57 -2.52 12.89
C ALA A 58 3.14 -3.37 11.73
N VAL A 59 3.80 -4.48 12.03
CA VAL A 59 4.26 -5.45 11.01
C VAL A 59 3.09 -6.05 10.25
N ALA A 60 2.08 -6.57 10.96
CA ALA A 60 0.87 -7.11 10.32
C ALA A 60 0.12 -6.06 9.50
N LEU A 61 0.10 -4.81 9.95
CA LEU A 61 -0.48 -3.71 9.19
C LEU A 61 0.31 -3.42 7.90
N PHE A 62 1.65 -3.45 7.95
CA PHE A 62 2.47 -3.29 6.75
C PHE A 62 2.18 -4.38 5.72
N GLU A 63 2.16 -5.64 6.17
CA GLU A 63 1.82 -6.78 5.31
C GLU A 63 0.43 -6.60 4.70
N ALA A 64 -0.58 -6.21 5.49
CA ALA A 64 -1.94 -5.94 5.00
C ALA A 64 -2.02 -4.79 3.99
N ILE A 65 -1.25 -3.71 4.16
CA ILE A 65 -1.17 -2.60 3.21
C ILE A 65 -0.58 -3.08 1.87
N VAL A 66 0.52 -3.81 1.91
CA VAL A 66 1.18 -4.32 0.70
C VAL A 66 0.30 -5.37 0.03
N GLU A 67 -0.32 -6.26 0.79
CA GLU A 67 -1.25 -7.27 0.27
C GLU A 67 -2.48 -6.64 -0.40
N GLY A 68 -3.12 -5.68 0.25
CA GLY A 68 -4.25 -4.96 -0.33
C GLY A 68 -3.91 -4.31 -1.68
N ALA A 69 -2.73 -3.69 -1.78
CA ALA A 69 -2.24 -3.13 -3.03
C ALA A 69 -1.91 -4.20 -4.07
N TYR A 70 -1.34 -5.34 -3.65
CA TYR A 70 -1.04 -6.48 -4.52
C TYR A 70 -2.30 -7.09 -5.11
N LEU A 71 -3.35 -7.28 -4.30
CA LEU A 71 -4.64 -7.82 -4.74
C LEU A 71 -5.29 -6.95 -5.81
N VAL A 72 -5.19 -5.63 -5.70
CA VAL A 72 -5.70 -4.71 -6.72
C VAL A 72 -4.84 -4.78 -7.99
N ALA A 73 -3.52 -4.75 -7.86
CA ALA A 73 -2.60 -4.81 -9.00
C ALA A 73 -2.70 -6.13 -9.80
N SER A 74 -3.11 -7.23 -9.15
CA SER A 74 -3.30 -8.54 -9.78
C SER A 74 -4.76 -8.86 -10.14
N ALA A 75 -5.65 -7.87 -10.09
CA ALA A 75 -7.09 -8.07 -10.21
C ALA A 75 -7.55 -8.66 -11.56
N ASP A 76 -6.86 -8.38 -12.64
CA ASP A 76 -7.16 -8.90 -13.98
C ASP A 76 -6.63 -10.34 -14.21
N GLY A 77 -5.94 -10.90 -13.22
CA GLY A 77 -5.38 -12.25 -13.27
C GLY A 77 -4.08 -12.37 -14.06
N VAL A 78 -3.57 -11.29 -14.61
CA VAL A 78 -2.28 -11.23 -15.32
C VAL A 78 -1.35 -10.31 -14.54
N PHE A 79 -0.44 -10.88 -13.77
CA PHE A 79 0.59 -10.11 -13.07
C PHE A 79 1.95 -10.60 -13.55
N ASP A 80 2.40 -9.99 -14.66
CA ASP A 80 3.63 -10.41 -15.31
C ASP A 80 4.88 -9.99 -14.53
N GLU A 81 6.04 -10.53 -14.94
CA GLU A 81 7.32 -10.25 -14.27
C GLU A 81 7.71 -8.76 -14.33
N GLY A 82 7.32 -8.04 -15.38
CA GLY A 82 7.58 -6.60 -15.52
C GLY A 82 6.73 -5.78 -14.56
N GLU A 83 5.45 -6.14 -14.43
CA GLU A 83 4.51 -5.53 -13.48
C GLU A 83 4.93 -5.82 -12.04
N ARG A 84 5.32 -7.06 -11.74
CA ARG A 84 5.86 -7.45 -10.44
C ARG A 84 7.06 -6.62 -10.05
N ARG A 85 8.06 -6.48 -10.92
CA ARG A 85 9.25 -5.65 -10.66
C ARG A 85 8.90 -4.18 -10.46
N THR A 86 7.94 -3.68 -11.22
CA THR A 86 7.47 -2.29 -11.08
C THR A 86 6.79 -2.10 -9.73
N PHE A 87 5.90 -3.00 -9.34
CA PHE A 87 5.23 -3.01 -8.04
C PHE A 87 6.24 -3.04 -6.88
N GLU A 88 7.18 -3.99 -6.89
CA GLU A 88 8.23 -4.11 -5.88
C GLU A 88 9.02 -2.80 -5.73
N ARG A 89 9.43 -2.19 -6.84
CA ARG A 89 10.17 -0.92 -6.85
C ARG A 89 9.36 0.23 -6.26
N VAL A 90 8.07 0.29 -6.56
CA VAL A 90 7.17 1.30 -5.98
C VAL A 90 7.05 1.11 -4.48
N VAL A 91 6.85 -0.13 -4.00
CA VAL A 91 6.77 -0.43 -2.58
C VAL A 91 8.07 -0.08 -1.86
N VAL A 92 9.23 -0.49 -2.39
CA VAL A 92 10.55 -0.13 -1.82
C VAL A 92 10.71 1.39 -1.71
N ALA A 93 10.37 2.12 -2.77
CA ALA A 93 10.47 3.58 -2.77
C ALA A 93 9.49 4.24 -1.79
N ALA A 94 8.26 3.70 -1.68
CA ALA A 94 7.24 4.17 -0.74
C ALA A 94 7.66 3.97 0.73
N CYS A 95 8.44 2.93 1.02
CA CYS A 95 9.00 2.66 2.34
C CYS A 95 10.17 3.60 2.72
N GLY A 96 10.64 4.46 1.81
CA GLY A 96 11.73 5.40 2.09
C GLY A 96 13.04 4.72 2.50
N GLY A 97 13.30 3.49 2.02
CA GLY A 97 14.51 2.72 2.35
C GLY A 97 14.48 2.03 3.71
N GLN A 98 13.37 2.04 4.43
CA GLN A 98 13.22 1.39 5.74
C GLN A 98 13.12 -0.13 5.64
N VAL A 99 12.66 -0.64 4.51
CA VAL A 99 12.55 -2.07 4.24
C VAL A 99 13.50 -2.43 3.11
N PRO A 100 14.43 -3.37 3.32
CA PRO A 100 15.33 -3.86 2.29
C PRO A 100 14.58 -4.47 1.11
N GLN A 101 15.14 -4.33 -0.10
CA GLN A 101 14.51 -4.78 -1.34
C GLN A 101 14.25 -6.29 -1.36
N ASP A 102 15.17 -7.09 -0.86
CA ASP A 102 15.05 -8.55 -0.78
C ASP A 102 13.86 -8.99 0.10
N ARG A 103 13.60 -8.25 1.19
CA ARG A 103 12.42 -8.50 2.03
C ARG A 103 11.10 -8.16 1.33
N ILE A 104 11.06 -7.10 0.53
CA ILE A 104 9.87 -6.78 -0.28
C ILE A 104 9.66 -7.85 -1.35
N GLN A 105 10.73 -8.32 -2.00
CA GLN A 105 10.65 -9.39 -2.99
C GLN A 105 10.13 -10.70 -2.38
N ALA A 106 10.64 -11.08 -1.21
CA ALA A 106 10.15 -12.25 -0.48
C ALA A 106 8.66 -12.10 -0.13
N LEU A 107 8.25 -10.95 0.44
CA LEU A 107 6.85 -10.68 0.76
C LEU A 107 5.94 -10.79 -0.48
N VAL A 108 6.31 -10.17 -1.60
CA VAL A 108 5.52 -10.23 -2.84
C VAL A 108 5.43 -11.65 -3.39
N SER A 109 6.51 -12.44 -3.26
CA SER A 109 6.49 -13.86 -3.65
C SER A 109 5.51 -14.66 -2.79
N ASP A 110 5.55 -14.46 -1.46
CA ASP A 110 4.64 -15.13 -0.52
C ASP A 110 3.17 -14.76 -0.79
N LEU A 111 2.91 -13.48 -1.09
CA LEU A 111 1.56 -13.00 -1.44
C LEU A 111 1.05 -13.63 -2.74
N ALA A 112 1.92 -13.81 -3.74
CA ALA A 112 1.57 -14.48 -4.99
C ALA A 112 1.19 -15.95 -4.76
N ASP A 113 1.94 -16.66 -3.92
CA ASP A 113 1.66 -18.04 -3.55
C ASP A 113 0.34 -18.15 -2.77
N GLN A 114 0.15 -17.30 -1.77
CA GLN A 114 -1.08 -17.25 -0.98
C GLN A 114 -2.32 -16.92 -1.84
N LEU A 115 -2.20 -15.95 -2.77
CA LEU A 115 -3.30 -15.62 -3.67
C LEU A 115 -3.68 -16.81 -4.56
N ARG A 116 -2.70 -17.58 -5.03
CA ARG A 116 -2.91 -18.78 -5.84
C ARG A 116 -3.57 -19.91 -5.05
N GLU A 117 -3.21 -20.08 -3.77
CA GLU A 117 -3.73 -21.13 -2.91
C GLU A 117 -5.14 -20.82 -2.38
N ASP A 118 -5.33 -19.60 -1.88
CA ASP A 118 -6.54 -19.19 -1.15
C ASP A 118 -7.61 -18.56 -2.06
N GLY A 119 -7.16 -17.87 -3.12
CA GLY A 119 -8.00 -17.03 -3.96
C GLY A 119 -8.29 -15.65 -3.36
N ALA A 120 -8.72 -14.71 -4.23
CA ALA A 120 -8.84 -13.29 -3.88
C ALA A 120 -9.79 -13.01 -2.70
N ASP A 121 -10.94 -13.67 -2.64
CA ASP A 121 -11.95 -13.40 -1.60
C ASP A 121 -11.45 -13.80 -0.19
N GLN A 122 -10.70 -14.91 -0.08
CA GLN A 122 -10.11 -15.31 1.21
C GLN A 122 -8.97 -14.36 1.61
N ARG A 123 -8.16 -13.92 0.65
CA ARG A 123 -7.07 -12.96 0.93
C ARG A 123 -7.61 -11.59 1.33
N ILE A 124 -8.68 -11.10 0.70
CA ILE A 124 -9.38 -9.88 1.12
C ILE A 124 -9.86 -10.01 2.58
N ALA A 125 -10.44 -11.16 2.94
CA ALA A 125 -10.87 -11.41 4.32
C ALA A 125 -9.69 -11.45 5.30
N ALA A 126 -8.52 -11.95 4.89
CA ALA A 126 -7.30 -11.94 5.70
C ALA A 126 -6.79 -10.51 5.94
N VAL A 127 -6.73 -9.67 4.90
CA VAL A 127 -6.42 -8.24 5.03
C VAL A 127 -7.38 -7.56 5.99
N ALA A 128 -8.69 -7.77 5.82
CA ALA A 128 -9.72 -7.19 6.69
C ALA A 128 -9.54 -7.58 8.16
N LYS A 129 -9.17 -8.82 8.43
CA LYS A 129 -8.91 -9.32 9.78
C LYS A 129 -7.66 -8.70 10.43
N ALA A 130 -6.64 -8.38 9.65
CA ALA A 130 -5.42 -7.74 10.13
C ALA A 130 -5.62 -6.25 10.45
N VAL A 131 -6.66 -5.64 9.88
CA VAL A 131 -6.96 -4.21 10.02
C VAL A 131 -8.02 -3.99 11.10
N SER A 132 -7.59 -3.48 12.26
CA SER A 132 -8.46 -3.31 13.43
C SER A 132 -9.02 -1.90 13.64
N LYS A 133 -8.48 -0.90 12.93
CA LYS A 133 -8.87 0.52 13.08
C LYS A 133 -9.31 1.10 11.74
N LYS A 134 -10.26 2.01 11.79
CA LYS A 134 -10.77 2.69 10.58
C LYS A 134 -9.66 3.43 9.83
N GLU A 135 -8.76 4.09 10.53
CA GLU A 135 -7.63 4.82 9.94
C GLU A 135 -6.67 3.87 9.20
N HIS A 136 -6.47 2.66 9.73
CA HIS A 136 -5.68 1.62 9.08
C HIS A 136 -6.38 1.12 7.81
N ALA A 137 -7.70 0.90 7.85
CA ALA A 137 -8.50 0.53 6.68
C ALA A 137 -8.41 1.59 5.57
N GLN A 138 -8.53 2.86 5.94
CA GLN A 138 -8.38 3.98 5.01
C GLN A 138 -6.98 4.05 4.40
N GLU A 139 -5.93 3.74 5.17
CA GLU A 139 -4.57 3.70 4.64
C GLU A 139 -4.35 2.52 3.67
N VAL A 140 -4.85 1.33 4.00
CA VAL A 140 -4.83 0.18 3.07
C VAL A 140 -5.49 0.56 1.76
N LEU A 141 -6.70 1.13 1.81
CA LEU A 141 -7.45 1.54 0.63
C LEU A 141 -6.72 2.64 -0.16
N ARG A 142 -6.18 3.64 0.52
CA ARG A 142 -5.43 4.75 -0.09
C ARG A 142 -4.20 4.26 -0.84
N ILE A 143 -3.40 3.39 -0.23
CA ILE A 143 -2.19 2.86 -0.85
C ILE A 143 -2.54 1.91 -2.00
N ALA A 144 -3.56 1.08 -1.87
CA ALA A 144 -4.05 0.23 -2.95
C ALA A 144 -4.52 1.06 -4.16
N ALA A 145 -5.33 2.09 -3.92
CA ALA A 145 -5.77 3.03 -4.96
C ALA A 145 -4.61 3.79 -5.61
N LEU A 146 -3.60 4.19 -4.82
CA LEU A 146 -2.43 4.89 -5.31
C LEU A 146 -1.58 4.01 -6.25
N LEU A 147 -1.36 2.75 -5.86
CA LEU A 147 -0.59 1.81 -6.67
C LEU A 147 -1.33 1.42 -7.96
N ALA A 148 -2.64 1.22 -7.90
CA ALA A 148 -3.46 1.02 -9.09
C ALA A 148 -3.37 2.22 -10.05
N ALA A 149 -3.52 3.45 -9.55
CA ALA A 149 -3.39 4.66 -10.36
C ALA A 149 -1.96 4.96 -10.86
N ALA A 150 -0.95 4.26 -10.32
CA ALA A 150 0.44 4.45 -10.71
C ALA A 150 0.77 3.87 -12.08
N THR A 151 0.11 2.81 -12.48
CA THR A 151 0.37 2.12 -13.75
C THR A 151 -0.45 2.72 -14.88
N ASN A 152 -1.75 2.85 -14.70
CA ASN A 152 -2.70 3.41 -15.66
C ASN A 152 -3.89 4.04 -14.92
N ASP A 153 -4.94 4.44 -15.66
CA ASP A 153 -6.24 4.71 -15.05
C ASP A 153 -6.78 3.42 -14.43
N VAL A 154 -7.35 3.54 -13.24
CA VAL A 154 -7.91 2.40 -12.51
C VAL A 154 -9.04 1.76 -13.33
N SER A 155 -8.88 0.50 -13.67
CA SER A 155 -9.84 -0.29 -14.41
C SER A 155 -11.08 -0.62 -13.55
N GLU A 156 -12.17 -1.04 -14.19
CA GLU A 156 -13.37 -1.49 -13.49
C GLU A 156 -13.10 -2.71 -12.60
N ILE A 157 -12.25 -3.63 -13.06
CA ILE A 157 -11.87 -4.82 -12.30
C ILE A 157 -11.09 -4.45 -11.04
N GLU A 158 -10.12 -3.55 -11.14
CA GLU A 158 -9.37 -3.04 -9.98
C GLU A 158 -10.29 -2.27 -9.02
N ARG A 159 -11.24 -1.48 -9.56
CA ARG A 159 -12.23 -0.78 -8.73
C ARG A 159 -13.12 -1.76 -7.95
N ASP A 160 -13.52 -2.88 -8.54
CA ASP A 160 -14.29 -3.92 -7.86
C ASP A 160 -13.49 -4.56 -6.71
N VAL A 161 -12.19 -4.81 -6.89
CA VAL A 161 -11.33 -5.31 -5.82
C VAL A 161 -11.15 -4.26 -4.73
N LEU A 162 -10.96 -2.97 -5.08
CA LEU A 162 -10.93 -1.87 -4.10
C LEU A 162 -12.23 -1.79 -3.29
N LEU A 163 -13.38 -1.98 -3.93
CA LEU A 163 -14.67 -2.00 -3.24
C LEU A 163 -14.80 -3.18 -2.29
N LYS A 164 -14.42 -4.38 -2.71
CA LYS A 164 -14.40 -5.56 -1.85
C LYS A 164 -13.48 -5.38 -0.64
N LEU A 165 -12.28 -4.82 -0.83
CA LEU A 165 -11.34 -4.48 0.24
C LEU A 165 -11.97 -3.48 1.22
N ALA A 166 -12.56 -2.41 0.71
CA ALA A 166 -13.20 -1.38 1.53
C ALA A 166 -14.30 -1.97 2.40
N LEU A 167 -15.25 -2.71 1.78
CA LEU A 167 -16.36 -3.36 2.49
C LEU A 167 -15.88 -4.39 3.51
N GLY A 168 -14.89 -5.20 3.15
CA GLY A 168 -14.27 -6.17 4.05
C GLY A 168 -13.64 -5.52 5.28
N CYS A 169 -13.02 -4.35 5.12
CA CYS A 169 -12.43 -3.55 6.20
C CYS A 169 -13.44 -2.64 6.94
N GLY A 170 -14.74 -2.76 6.67
CA GLY A 170 -15.79 -1.97 7.33
C GLY A 170 -15.89 -0.52 6.86
N LEU A 171 -15.38 -0.22 5.66
CA LEU A 171 -15.57 1.05 4.96
C LEU A 171 -16.78 0.98 4.02
N GLU A 172 -17.15 2.11 3.43
CA GLU A 172 -18.27 2.22 2.50
C GLU A 172 -17.77 2.49 1.06
N GLU A 173 -18.62 2.27 0.06
CA GLU A 173 -18.28 2.57 -1.35
C GLU A 173 -17.81 4.01 -1.56
N LYS A 174 -18.42 4.97 -0.86
CA LYS A 174 -17.98 6.37 -0.91
C LYS A 174 -16.51 6.57 -0.49
N ASP A 175 -15.96 5.71 0.38
CA ASP A 175 -14.57 5.80 0.81
C ASP A 175 -13.63 5.42 -0.35
N VAL A 176 -14.06 4.50 -1.24
CA VAL A 176 -13.32 4.17 -2.49
C VAL A 176 -13.26 5.38 -3.41
N ASP A 177 -14.41 6.01 -3.67
CA ASP A 177 -14.48 7.20 -4.55
C ASP A 177 -13.64 8.35 -3.99
N LEU A 178 -13.68 8.56 -2.67
CA LEU A 178 -12.85 9.56 -2.00
C LEU A 178 -11.35 9.24 -2.14
N ALA A 179 -10.94 8.00 -1.91
CA ALA A 179 -9.54 7.58 -2.03
C ALA A 179 -9.03 7.78 -3.46
N LEU A 180 -9.79 7.36 -4.46
CA LEU A 180 -9.45 7.54 -5.88
C LEU A 180 -9.38 9.02 -6.28
N ALA A 181 -10.32 9.84 -5.81
CA ALA A 181 -10.33 11.28 -6.09
C ALA A 181 -9.14 12.00 -5.43
N GLU A 182 -8.81 11.66 -4.18
CA GLU A 182 -7.66 12.21 -3.45
C GLU A 182 -6.34 11.84 -4.13
N VAL A 183 -6.16 10.58 -4.48
CA VAL A 183 -4.98 10.09 -5.19
C VAL A 183 -4.81 10.83 -6.52
N ARG A 184 -5.86 10.91 -7.33
CA ARG A 184 -5.84 11.61 -8.62
C ARG A 184 -5.46 13.08 -8.46
N LYS A 185 -6.10 13.78 -7.51
CA LYS A 185 -5.82 15.19 -7.21
C LYS A 185 -4.37 15.40 -6.79
N THR A 186 -3.84 14.52 -5.93
CA THR A 186 -2.48 14.63 -5.40
C THR A 186 -1.45 14.36 -6.49
N LEU A 187 -1.66 13.34 -7.32
CA LEU A 187 -0.81 13.05 -8.48
C LEU A 187 -0.79 14.23 -9.47
N GLN A 188 -1.93 14.83 -9.77
CA GLN A 188 -2.02 16.00 -10.64
C GLN A 188 -1.30 17.23 -10.07
N ALA A 189 -1.49 17.52 -8.78
CA ALA A 189 -0.86 18.66 -8.12
C ALA A 189 0.67 18.56 -8.10
N LEU A 190 1.21 17.36 -7.95
CA LEU A 190 2.66 17.12 -7.96
C LEU A 190 3.23 17.09 -9.39
N HIS A 191 2.43 16.69 -10.39
CA HIS A 191 2.80 16.77 -11.82
C HIS A 191 2.99 18.22 -12.28
N GLY A 192 2.10 19.13 -11.88
CA GLY A 192 2.16 20.55 -12.24
C GLY A 192 3.28 21.35 -11.55
N ARG A 193 3.95 20.75 -10.57
CA ARG A 193 5.07 21.35 -9.83
C ARG A 193 6.46 20.84 -10.24
N ALA A 194 6.56 20.00 -11.26
CA ALA A 194 7.86 19.60 -11.78
C ALA A 194 8.59 20.84 -12.31
N PRO A 195 9.81 21.15 -11.83
CA PRO A 195 10.59 22.29 -12.35
C PRO A 195 10.91 22.00 -13.83
N THR A 196 10.67 23.00 -14.66
CA THR A 196 11.15 23.09 -16.06
C THR A 196 12.66 23.13 -16.11
#